data_a3b2a11e26879331546914a6a43c1792
#
_entry.id   a3b2a11e26879331546914a6a43c1792
#
_cell.length_a   1.000
_cell.length_b   1.000
_cell.length_c   1.000
_cell.angle_alpha   90.00
_cell.angle_beta   90.00
_cell.angle_gamma   90.00
#
_symmetry.space_group_name_H-M   'P 1'
#
loop_
_entity.id
_entity.type
_entity.pdbx_description
1 polymer ?
#
loop_
_entity_poly.entity_id
_entity_poly.type
_entity_poly.pdbx_seq_one_letter_code
_entity_poly.pdbx_strand_id
1 'polypeptide(L)'
;MFLATAMGVSAQTQQVTVVELHPAPGQFVNTLPAATAETTHEEVCEAATESLADEELIHLGTYGGYITVQFDHPVQNKKGSDFRILGNGFYAASDPVYGSETIGGSFEPGIVYVGVGDDVNTCKWYELAGSEYYTSEIHDFSITYHKPTAESGDHKQPFSTFDNYIKWEATWTAKDGTKRDSTGYHMKTSFHKQTYWPLWEEGETLTFKGGKLPNNAIEQSGKGSYWVLYRYAKDAYGYADASLNKDQYSTFDIDWAVDEQGNHVDLAEINYIKVVTGIFQYCGWLGETSTEVAGFVDLHLVPGYDDDPIIIPVKQRPTGVASVRADGKDDVRYYDLTGRRVVNPTRGIYISNGKKIMIK
;
A
#
# COMPACT_ATOMS: atom_id res chain seq x y z
N MET A 1 -6.89 -29.33 49.92
CA MET A 1 -7.69 -28.33 49.23
C MET A 1 -6.76 -27.21 48.83
N PHE A 2 -6.11 -27.33 47.66
CA PHE A 2 -5.20 -26.32 47.16
C PHE A 2 -6.01 -25.34 46.30
N LEU A 3 -6.12 -24.08 46.74
CA LEU A 3 -6.61 -22.98 45.89
C LEU A 3 -5.51 -22.66 44.86
N ALA A 4 -5.76 -22.98 43.60
CA ALA A 4 -5.00 -22.43 42.52
C ALA A 4 -5.51 -21.01 42.27
N THR A 5 -4.73 -20.00 42.64
CA THR A 5 -4.91 -18.61 42.19
C THR A 5 -4.54 -18.55 40.72
N ALA A 6 -5.54 -18.51 39.85
CA ALA A 6 -5.36 -18.11 38.47
C ALA A 6 -4.95 -16.63 38.48
N MET A 7 -3.67 -16.34 38.26
CA MET A 7 -3.25 -15.01 37.87
C MET A 7 -3.79 -14.77 36.45
N GLY A 8 -4.88 -14.04 36.35
CA GLY A 8 -5.32 -13.49 35.07
C GLY A 8 -4.24 -12.51 34.58
N VAL A 9 -3.48 -12.91 33.60
CA VAL A 9 -2.71 -11.96 32.79
C VAL A 9 -3.76 -11.12 32.05
N SER A 10 -3.99 -9.92 32.51
CA SER A 10 -4.77 -8.93 31.76
C SER A 10 -3.98 -8.66 30.49
N ALA A 11 -4.52 -9.07 29.35
CA ALA A 11 -4.00 -8.60 28.08
C ALA A 11 -4.03 -7.06 28.15
N GLN A 12 -2.88 -6.44 27.91
CA GLN A 12 -2.79 -4.97 27.88
C GLN A 12 -3.64 -4.54 26.68
N THR A 13 -4.72 -3.81 26.92
CA THR A 13 -5.56 -3.29 25.84
C THR A 13 -4.77 -2.22 25.11
N GLN A 14 -4.46 -2.46 23.86
CA GLN A 14 -3.82 -1.48 22.97
C GLN A 14 -4.88 -0.44 22.59
N GLN A 15 -4.54 0.83 22.74
CA GLN A 15 -5.40 1.91 22.30
C GLN A 15 -4.80 2.55 21.05
N VAL A 16 -5.59 2.58 19.98
CA VAL A 16 -5.25 3.19 18.69
C VAL A 16 -6.13 4.40 18.47
N THR A 17 -5.53 5.51 18.09
CA THR A 17 -6.23 6.76 17.77
C THR A 17 -5.97 7.11 16.30
N VAL A 18 -7.02 7.45 15.55
CA VAL A 18 -6.88 8.02 14.22
C VAL A 18 -6.56 9.51 14.36
N VAL A 19 -5.42 9.93 13.82
CA VAL A 19 -4.96 11.34 13.89
C VAL A 19 -5.13 12.07 12.55
N GLU A 20 -5.25 11.34 11.46
CA GLU A 20 -5.58 11.87 10.14
C GLU A 20 -6.44 10.87 9.37
N LEU A 21 -7.48 11.35 8.69
CA LEU A 21 -8.26 10.56 7.73
C LEU A 21 -8.57 11.44 6.52
N HIS A 22 -7.87 11.20 5.42
CA HIS A 22 -7.98 11.92 4.16
C HIS A 22 -8.21 10.93 2.99
N PRO A 23 -9.43 10.41 2.83
CA PRO A 23 -9.71 9.49 1.75
C PRO A 23 -9.71 10.21 0.40
N ALA A 24 -9.29 9.50 -0.63
CA ALA A 24 -9.56 9.92 -1.99
C ALA A 24 -11.04 9.66 -2.34
N PRO A 25 -11.58 10.21 -3.44
CA PRO A 25 -12.96 9.93 -3.84
C PRO A 25 -13.24 8.44 -3.96
N GLY A 26 -14.36 7.97 -3.40
CA GLY A 26 -14.70 6.55 -3.39
C GLY A 26 -16.14 6.27 -2.95
N GLN A 27 -16.60 5.05 -3.20
CA GLN A 27 -17.99 4.63 -3.04
C GLN A 27 -18.47 4.76 -1.58
N PHE A 28 -17.60 4.50 -0.62
CA PHE A 28 -17.97 4.38 0.80
C PHE A 28 -17.31 5.42 1.71
N VAL A 29 -16.61 6.40 1.15
CA VAL A 29 -15.85 7.40 1.94
C VAL A 29 -16.70 8.22 2.91
N ASN A 30 -18.01 8.35 2.68
CA ASN A 30 -18.93 9.06 3.58
C ASN A 30 -19.83 8.11 4.40
N THR A 31 -19.53 6.82 4.41
CA THR A 31 -20.31 5.80 5.11
C THR A 31 -19.45 4.88 5.97
N LEU A 32 -18.14 4.84 5.72
CA LEU A 32 -17.17 4.03 6.44
C LEU A 32 -15.90 4.85 6.79
N PRO A 33 -15.93 5.66 7.86
CA PRO A 33 -17.03 5.93 8.80
C PRO A 33 -18.13 6.84 8.20
N ALA A 34 -19.26 6.89 8.88
CA ALA A 34 -20.39 7.75 8.45
C ALA A 34 -20.03 9.23 8.65
N ALA A 35 -20.25 10.02 7.60
CA ALA A 35 -20.01 11.47 7.63
C ALA A 35 -21.05 12.22 6.80
N THR A 36 -21.28 13.49 7.16
CA THR A 36 -22.17 14.43 6.48
C THR A 36 -21.39 15.67 6.06
N ALA A 37 -22.06 16.61 5.40
CA ALA A 37 -21.45 17.90 5.02
C ALA A 37 -21.12 18.81 6.21
N GLU A 38 -21.70 18.54 7.37
CA GLU A 38 -21.46 19.25 8.62
C GLU A 38 -20.38 18.61 9.50
N THR A 39 -19.94 17.38 9.16
CA THR A 39 -18.91 16.66 9.90
C THR A 39 -17.56 17.36 9.71
N THR A 40 -16.88 17.64 10.81
CA THR A 40 -15.53 18.18 10.80
C THR A 40 -14.48 17.08 10.63
N HIS A 41 -13.24 17.44 10.28
CA HIS A 41 -12.14 16.49 10.22
C HIS A 41 -11.84 15.82 11.56
N GLU A 42 -11.98 16.56 12.68
CA GLU A 42 -11.81 16.02 14.03
C GLU A 42 -12.87 14.95 14.34
N GLU A 43 -14.16 15.27 14.07
CA GLU A 43 -15.27 14.33 14.31
C GLU A 43 -15.17 13.07 13.46
N VAL A 44 -14.70 13.15 12.21
CA VAL A 44 -14.51 11.94 11.40
C VAL A 44 -13.33 11.10 11.88
N CYS A 45 -12.26 11.70 12.41
CA CYS A 45 -11.15 10.96 13.04
C CYS A 45 -11.60 10.28 14.35
N GLU A 46 -12.45 10.93 15.14
CA GLU A 46 -13.08 10.32 16.32
C GLU A 46 -13.95 9.12 15.94
N ALA A 47 -14.85 9.28 14.96
CA ALA A 47 -15.69 8.20 14.46
C ALA A 47 -14.85 7.04 13.88
N ALA A 48 -13.77 7.34 13.17
CA ALA A 48 -12.83 6.33 12.66
C ALA A 48 -12.10 5.60 13.80
N THR A 49 -11.77 6.30 14.89
CA THR A 49 -11.17 5.70 16.09
C THR A 49 -12.13 4.71 16.74
N GLU A 50 -13.41 5.07 16.84
CA GLU A 50 -14.46 4.19 17.36
C GLU A 50 -14.66 2.96 16.45
N SER A 51 -14.69 3.16 15.12
CA SER A 51 -14.78 2.07 14.15
C SER A 51 -13.62 1.07 14.29
N LEU A 52 -12.38 1.55 14.44
CA LEU A 52 -11.22 0.67 14.65
C LEU A 52 -11.31 -0.13 15.97
N ALA A 53 -11.86 0.47 17.03
CA ALA A 53 -12.03 -0.22 18.30
C ALA A 53 -13.05 -1.39 18.22
N ASP A 54 -14.02 -1.28 17.30
CA ASP A 54 -15.05 -2.28 17.04
C ASP A 54 -14.71 -3.21 15.84
N GLU A 55 -13.50 -3.10 15.30
CA GLU A 55 -13.02 -3.82 14.09
C GLU A 55 -13.93 -3.57 12.86
N GLU A 56 -14.54 -2.41 12.78
CA GLU A 56 -15.31 -1.98 11.62
C GLU A 56 -14.41 -1.39 10.54
N LEU A 57 -14.84 -1.52 9.27
CA LEU A 57 -14.06 -1.07 8.12
C LEU A 57 -14.02 0.45 8.00
N ILE A 58 -12.85 0.97 7.68
CA ILE A 58 -12.65 2.34 7.20
C ILE A 58 -12.22 2.28 5.74
N HIS A 59 -12.95 2.98 4.88
CA HIS A 59 -12.73 3.02 3.44
C HIS A 59 -11.85 4.22 3.07
N LEU A 60 -10.69 3.97 2.46
CA LEU A 60 -9.74 5.02 2.11
C LEU A 60 -9.98 5.65 0.73
N GLY A 61 -10.95 5.13 -0.02
CA GLY A 61 -11.22 5.57 -1.39
C GLY A 61 -10.15 5.11 -2.38
N THR A 62 -10.18 5.66 -3.58
CA THR A 62 -9.23 5.29 -4.64
C THR A 62 -7.80 5.75 -4.31
N TYR A 63 -6.89 5.67 -5.30
CA TYR A 63 -5.47 5.94 -5.11
C TYR A 63 -5.19 7.23 -4.33
N GLY A 64 -4.32 7.12 -3.34
CA GLY A 64 -3.76 8.21 -2.56
C GLY A 64 -4.52 8.52 -1.28
N GLY A 65 -5.79 8.09 -1.15
CA GLY A 65 -6.52 8.25 0.11
C GLY A 65 -5.81 7.52 1.24
N TYR A 66 -5.78 8.12 2.43
CA TYR A 66 -5.00 7.60 3.54
C TYR A 66 -5.62 7.80 4.93
N ILE A 67 -5.17 6.96 5.84
CA ILE A 67 -5.38 7.06 7.28
C ILE A 67 -4.03 7.09 7.99
N THR A 68 -3.91 7.89 9.04
CA THR A 68 -2.77 7.88 9.98
C THR A 68 -3.27 7.57 11.37
N VAL A 69 -2.62 6.60 12.01
CA VAL A 69 -2.94 6.19 13.38
C VAL A 69 -1.73 6.34 14.30
N GLN A 70 -2.03 6.50 15.58
CA GLN A 70 -1.08 6.50 16.68
C GLN A 70 -1.52 5.51 17.75
N PHE A 71 -0.60 4.71 18.26
CA PHE A 71 -0.81 3.93 19.49
C PHE A 71 -0.59 4.81 20.72
N ASP A 72 -1.12 4.40 21.86
CA ASP A 72 -0.89 5.05 23.16
C ASP A 72 0.56 4.88 23.68
N HIS A 73 1.41 4.23 22.88
CA HIS A 73 2.84 3.99 23.11
C HIS A 73 3.59 3.89 21.77
N PRO A 74 4.93 4.10 21.73
CA PRO A 74 5.74 3.80 20.54
C PRO A 74 5.81 2.30 20.28
N VAL A 75 5.60 1.87 19.02
CA VAL A 75 5.82 0.49 18.61
C VAL A 75 7.33 0.26 18.44
N GLN A 76 7.86 -0.70 19.19
CA GLN A 76 9.29 -1.02 19.20
C GLN A 76 9.66 -1.88 18.00
N ASN A 77 10.81 -1.59 17.37
CA ASN A 77 11.41 -2.47 16.38
C ASN A 77 12.12 -3.62 17.10
N LYS A 78 11.65 -4.84 16.92
CA LYS A 78 12.25 -6.06 17.45
C LYS A 78 12.51 -7.05 16.33
N LYS A 79 12.89 -8.27 16.69
CA LYS A 79 13.13 -9.34 15.73
C LYS A 79 11.81 -9.78 15.07
N GLY A 80 11.73 -9.70 13.76
CA GLY A 80 10.57 -10.10 12.96
C GLY A 80 9.52 -9.00 12.87
N SER A 81 8.30 -9.37 12.52
CA SER A 81 7.23 -8.38 12.34
C SER A 81 6.85 -7.71 13.66
N ASP A 82 6.64 -6.40 13.65
CA ASP A 82 6.37 -5.60 14.84
C ASP A 82 4.89 -5.32 15.03
N PHE A 83 4.14 -5.17 13.95
CA PHE A 83 2.72 -4.86 14.03
C PHE A 83 1.90 -5.56 12.93
N ARG A 84 0.59 -5.54 13.08
CA ARG A 84 -0.37 -6.07 12.11
C ARG A 84 -1.40 -4.99 11.73
N ILE A 85 -1.80 -5.00 10.46
CA ILE A 85 -2.93 -4.20 9.97
C ILE A 85 -4.03 -5.16 9.53
N LEU A 86 -5.26 -4.91 10.00
CA LEU A 86 -6.46 -5.66 9.62
C LEU A 86 -7.15 -4.94 8.46
N GLY A 87 -7.59 -5.69 7.47
CA GLY A 87 -8.35 -5.23 6.32
C GLY A 87 -9.55 -6.13 6.04
N ASN A 88 -10.07 -6.11 4.82
CA ASN A 88 -11.18 -6.98 4.41
C ASN A 88 -10.79 -8.01 3.34
N GLY A 89 -9.51 -8.18 3.04
CA GLY A 89 -9.03 -9.13 2.04
C GLY A 89 -9.56 -10.55 2.24
N PHE A 90 -10.04 -11.18 1.15
CA PHE A 90 -10.52 -12.56 1.16
C PHE A 90 -10.20 -13.28 -0.14
N TYR A 91 -10.18 -14.63 -0.10
CA TYR A 91 -9.94 -15.46 -1.28
C TYR A 91 -11.21 -15.60 -2.12
N ALA A 92 -11.03 -15.61 -3.46
CA ALA A 92 -12.09 -15.99 -4.37
C ALA A 92 -12.48 -17.47 -4.15
N ALA A 93 -13.79 -17.75 -4.17
CA ALA A 93 -14.30 -19.10 -3.95
C ALA A 93 -13.95 -20.07 -5.08
N SER A 94 -13.66 -19.59 -6.27
CA SER A 94 -13.50 -20.39 -7.47
C SER A 94 -12.25 -20.09 -8.31
N ASP A 95 -11.55 -18.98 -8.08
CA ASP A 95 -10.44 -18.60 -8.95
C ASP A 95 -9.44 -17.66 -8.26
N PRO A 96 -8.15 -18.02 -8.31
CA PRO A 96 -7.62 -19.38 -8.38
C PRO A 96 -7.77 -20.06 -7.01
N VAL A 97 -7.70 -21.37 -7.06
CA VAL A 97 -7.80 -22.19 -5.87
C VAL A 97 -6.64 -21.89 -4.92
N TYR A 98 -6.93 -21.77 -3.63
CA TYR A 98 -5.95 -21.69 -2.57
C TYR A 98 -4.79 -22.66 -2.77
N GLY A 99 -3.56 -22.17 -2.72
CA GLY A 99 -2.34 -22.95 -2.91
C GLY A 99 -1.76 -22.96 -4.34
N SER A 100 -2.41 -22.27 -5.31
CA SER A 100 -1.78 -22.00 -6.62
C SER A 100 -0.73 -20.88 -6.49
N GLU A 101 0.15 -20.75 -7.50
CA GLU A 101 1.13 -19.65 -7.57
C GLU A 101 0.44 -18.28 -7.68
N THR A 102 -0.75 -18.24 -8.26
CA THR A 102 -1.59 -17.05 -8.40
C THR A 102 -2.75 -17.14 -7.43
N ILE A 103 -2.87 -16.19 -6.53
CA ILE A 103 -3.93 -16.16 -5.52
C ILE A 103 -4.90 -15.03 -5.85
N GLY A 104 -6.12 -15.40 -6.23
CA GLY A 104 -7.21 -14.48 -6.52
C GLY A 104 -8.16 -14.29 -5.35
N GLY A 105 -8.76 -13.12 -5.30
CA GLY A 105 -9.68 -12.77 -4.25
C GLY A 105 -10.23 -11.36 -4.42
N SER A 106 -10.40 -10.66 -3.32
CA SER A 106 -10.51 -9.22 -3.20
C SER A 106 -9.31 -8.77 -2.37
N PHE A 107 -8.24 -8.36 -3.03
CA PHE A 107 -7.03 -7.83 -2.41
C PHE A 107 -6.77 -6.44 -2.96
N GLU A 108 -6.77 -5.43 -2.09
CA GLU A 108 -6.73 -4.02 -2.46
C GLU A 108 -5.55 -3.31 -1.80
N PRO A 109 -4.30 -3.63 -2.25
CA PRO A 109 -3.08 -3.31 -1.54
C PRO A 109 -2.89 -1.83 -1.25
N GLY A 110 -2.68 -1.52 0.04
CA GLY A 110 -2.27 -0.22 0.54
C GLY A 110 -0.79 -0.18 0.90
N ILE A 111 -0.10 0.91 0.51
CA ILE A 111 1.27 1.18 0.91
C ILE A 111 1.30 1.64 2.36
N VAL A 112 2.29 1.17 3.11
CA VAL A 112 2.42 1.48 4.53
C VAL A 112 3.65 2.36 4.76
N TYR A 113 3.44 3.46 5.47
CA TYR A 113 4.49 4.34 5.96
C TYR A 113 4.51 4.32 7.48
N VAL A 114 5.69 4.52 8.05
CA VAL A 114 5.89 4.68 9.50
C VAL A 114 6.48 6.04 9.81
N GLY A 115 6.00 6.66 10.88
CA GLY A 115 6.40 8.00 11.31
C GLY A 115 7.16 7.97 12.62
N VAL A 116 8.26 8.73 12.70
CA VAL A 116 9.09 8.90 13.89
C VAL A 116 9.10 10.37 14.31
N GLY A 117 8.63 10.65 15.51
CA GLY A 117 8.53 11.99 16.09
C GLY A 117 7.28 12.16 16.95
N ASP A 118 7.23 13.20 17.76
CA ASP A 118 6.15 13.42 18.74
C ASP A 118 4.91 14.11 18.15
N ASP A 119 5.01 14.69 16.97
CA ASP A 119 3.93 15.43 16.30
C ASP A 119 3.80 14.95 14.84
N VAL A 120 2.61 14.50 14.48
CA VAL A 120 2.29 13.96 13.14
C VAL A 120 2.60 14.95 12.01
N ASN A 121 2.48 16.26 12.25
CA ASN A 121 2.74 17.30 11.26
C ASN A 121 4.24 17.54 11.01
N THR A 122 5.11 17.11 11.93
CA THR A 122 6.56 17.33 11.87
C THR A 122 7.39 16.05 11.93
N CYS A 123 6.76 14.91 12.15
CA CYS A 123 7.42 13.61 12.20
C CYS A 123 8.08 13.28 10.85
N LYS A 124 9.11 12.45 10.89
CA LYS A 124 9.77 11.96 9.69
C LYS A 124 9.13 10.66 9.24
N TRP A 125 8.70 10.62 8.00
CA TRP A 125 8.05 9.48 7.38
C TRP A 125 9.03 8.61 6.62
N TYR A 126 8.81 7.28 6.68
CA TYR A 126 9.55 6.26 5.95
C TYR A 126 8.55 5.27 5.37
N GLU A 127 8.74 4.87 4.12
CA GLU A 127 7.96 3.80 3.53
C GLU A 127 8.49 2.45 3.99
N LEU A 128 7.60 1.49 4.25
CA LEU A 128 8.00 0.10 4.43
C LEU A 128 8.06 -0.57 3.06
N ALA A 129 9.27 -0.90 2.61
CA ALA A 129 9.52 -1.46 1.29
C ALA A 129 8.90 -2.85 1.14
N GLY A 130 7.70 -2.92 0.57
CA GLY A 130 7.02 -4.17 0.25
C GLY A 130 7.64 -4.90 -0.94
N SER A 131 7.06 -6.07 -1.29
CA SER A 131 7.59 -6.97 -2.33
C SER A 131 7.69 -6.33 -3.73
N GLU A 132 6.92 -5.28 -4.02
CA GLU A 132 6.90 -4.59 -5.30
C GLU A 132 7.77 -3.33 -5.35
N TYR A 133 8.23 -2.83 -4.19
CA TYR A 133 8.95 -1.55 -4.04
C TYR A 133 10.09 -1.38 -5.04
N TYR A 134 11.02 -2.36 -5.13
CA TYR A 134 12.19 -2.28 -6.01
C TYR A 134 11.93 -2.78 -7.44
N THR A 135 10.76 -3.35 -7.73
CA THR A 135 10.49 -4.07 -8.97
C THR A 135 9.46 -3.41 -9.87
N SER A 136 8.29 -3.09 -9.34
CA SER A 136 7.12 -2.71 -10.13
C SER A 136 6.44 -1.42 -9.69
N GLU A 137 6.73 -0.94 -8.50
CA GLU A 137 6.18 0.31 -7.98
C GLU A 137 6.69 1.54 -8.74
N ILE A 138 5.84 2.54 -8.86
CA ILE A 138 6.16 3.88 -9.38
C ILE A 138 6.21 4.83 -8.19
N HIS A 139 7.36 5.42 -7.87
CA HIS A 139 7.55 6.18 -6.63
C HIS A 139 7.17 7.68 -6.72
N ASP A 140 6.90 8.22 -7.91
CA ASP A 140 6.59 9.63 -8.11
C ASP A 140 5.22 9.87 -8.76
N PHE A 141 4.28 8.96 -8.49
CA PHE A 141 2.93 9.12 -9.02
C PHE A 141 2.21 10.25 -8.28
N SER A 142 1.61 11.17 -9.05
CA SER A 142 0.81 12.28 -8.53
C SER A 142 -0.52 12.32 -9.23
N ILE A 143 -1.61 12.46 -8.48
CA ILE A 143 -2.96 12.60 -9.01
C ILE A 143 -3.68 13.76 -8.33
N THR A 144 -4.47 14.50 -9.10
CA THR A 144 -5.38 15.54 -8.62
C THR A 144 -6.80 15.20 -9.03
N TYR A 145 -7.67 15.07 -8.04
CA TYR A 145 -9.12 14.93 -8.23
C TYR A 145 -9.80 16.28 -8.13
N HIS A 146 -10.80 16.53 -8.98
CA HIS A 146 -11.58 17.76 -9.01
C HIS A 146 -12.96 17.50 -8.44
N LYS A 147 -13.38 18.32 -7.48
CA LYS A 147 -14.71 18.23 -6.87
C LYS A 147 -15.78 18.34 -7.94
N PRO A 148 -16.72 17.39 -8.02
CA PRO A 148 -17.79 17.50 -9.01
C PRO A 148 -18.68 18.70 -8.69
N THR A 149 -19.08 19.44 -9.71
CA THR A 149 -20.11 20.46 -9.55
C THR A 149 -21.46 19.79 -9.29
N ALA A 150 -22.33 20.39 -8.50
CA ALA A 150 -23.54 19.77 -7.95
C ALA A 150 -24.49 19.15 -8.99
N GLU A 151 -24.37 19.53 -10.24
CA GLU A 151 -25.27 19.14 -11.32
C GLU A 151 -24.52 18.56 -12.51
N SER A 152 -23.26 18.29 -12.31
CA SER A 152 -22.37 18.03 -13.41
C SER A 152 -22.88 16.89 -14.25
N GLY A 153 -23.67 17.27 -15.19
CA GLY A 153 -24.13 16.41 -16.24
C GLY A 153 -23.07 16.03 -17.25
N ASP A 154 -21.83 16.48 -17.09
CA ASP A 154 -20.71 16.18 -17.98
C ASP A 154 -20.18 14.75 -17.81
N HIS A 155 -20.81 13.95 -16.96
CA HIS A 155 -20.38 12.64 -16.55
C HIS A 155 -21.20 11.51 -17.13
N LYS A 156 -22.35 11.75 -17.68
CA LYS A 156 -23.19 10.66 -18.19
C LYS A 156 -22.60 10.02 -19.44
N GLN A 157 -22.37 8.73 -19.37
CA GLN A 157 -22.09 7.95 -20.57
C GLN A 157 -23.40 7.61 -21.29
N PRO A 158 -23.50 7.81 -22.62
CA PRO A 158 -24.76 7.67 -23.36
C PRO A 158 -25.41 6.29 -23.30
N PHE A 159 -24.62 5.24 -23.00
CA PHE A 159 -25.07 3.84 -23.01
C PHE A 159 -24.67 3.07 -21.77
N SER A 160 -24.34 3.76 -20.68
CA SER A 160 -23.81 3.13 -19.46
C SER A 160 -24.69 3.42 -18.26
N THR A 161 -24.71 2.48 -17.33
CA THR A 161 -25.19 2.69 -15.96
C THR A 161 -24.17 3.45 -15.11
N PHE A 162 -23.05 3.86 -15.70
CA PHE A 162 -21.96 4.58 -15.06
C PHE A 162 -21.96 6.03 -15.51
N ASP A 163 -21.71 6.92 -14.56
CA ASP A 163 -21.50 8.33 -14.82
C ASP A 163 -20.02 8.66 -14.69
N ASN A 164 -19.45 9.42 -15.62
CA ASN A 164 -18.16 10.10 -15.41
C ASN A 164 -18.40 11.15 -14.33
N TYR A 165 -17.84 10.98 -13.15
CA TYR A 165 -18.30 11.74 -12.01
C TYR A 165 -17.26 12.72 -11.48
N ILE A 166 -16.04 12.25 -11.21
CA ILE A 166 -14.96 13.06 -10.65
C ILE A 166 -13.81 13.07 -11.63
N LYS A 167 -13.54 14.23 -12.22
CA LYS A 167 -12.38 14.40 -13.10
C LYS A 167 -11.10 14.20 -12.30
N TRP A 168 -10.12 13.56 -12.92
CA TRP A 168 -8.77 13.45 -12.38
C TRP A 168 -7.71 13.72 -13.43
N GLU A 169 -6.55 14.18 -12.97
CA GLU A 169 -5.34 14.39 -13.75
C GLU A 169 -4.16 13.75 -12.99
N ALA A 170 -3.37 12.94 -13.68
CA ALA A 170 -2.26 12.23 -13.07
C ALA A 170 -0.96 12.42 -13.85
N THR A 171 0.16 12.41 -13.15
CA THR A 171 1.52 12.49 -13.72
C THR A 171 2.44 11.52 -13.01
N TRP A 172 3.40 10.94 -13.75
CA TRP A 172 4.43 10.06 -13.18
C TRP A 172 5.64 9.97 -14.09
N THR A 173 6.73 9.40 -13.59
CA THR A 173 7.88 9.03 -14.40
C THR A 173 7.86 7.53 -14.66
N ALA A 174 7.84 7.14 -15.92
CA ALA A 174 7.93 5.73 -16.30
C ALA A 174 9.33 5.17 -16.01
N LYS A 175 9.47 3.83 -15.96
CA LYS A 175 10.76 3.16 -15.68
C LYS A 175 11.88 3.51 -16.67
N ASP A 176 11.53 3.94 -17.88
CA ASP A 176 12.48 4.42 -18.89
C ASP A 176 12.90 5.89 -18.66
N GLY A 177 12.47 6.53 -17.58
CA GLY A 177 12.72 7.93 -17.24
C GLY A 177 11.80 8.92 -17.97
N THR A 178 10.86 8.46 -18.78
CA THR A 178 9.94 9.34 -19.52
C THR A 178 8.85 9.87 -18.60
N LYS A 179 8.64 11.18 -18.60
CA LYS A 179 7.47 11.79 -17.95
C LYS A 179 6.20 11.40 -18.69
N ARG A 180 5.20 11.00 -17.93
CA ARG A 180 3.88 10.59 -18.42
C ARG A 180 2.81 11.40 -17.73
N ASP A 181 1.70 11.59 -18.42
CA ASP A 181 0.48 12.19 -17.90
C ASP A 181 -0.74 11.42 -18.40
N SER A 182 -1.82 11.56 -17.69
CA SER A 182 -3.13 11.02 -18.07
C SER A 182 -4.23 11.82 -17.40
N THR A 183 -5.40 11.82 -18.00
CA THR A 183 -6.61 12.41 -17.43
C THR A 183 -7.80 11.50 -17.71
N GLY A 184 -8.81 11.59 -16.85
CA GLY A 184 -10.01 10.79 -16.98
C GLY A 184 -11.04 11.15 -15.93
N TYR A 185 -11.96 10.23 -15.71
CA TYR A 185 -13.01 10.38 -14.71
C TYR A 185 -13.06 9.15 -13.81
N HIS A 186 -13.21 9.40 -12.51
CA HIS A 186 -13.67 8.41 -11.56
C HIS A 186 -15.18 8.23 -11.76
N MET A 187 -15.59 6.99 -12.00
CA MET A 187 -16.96 6.72 -12.42
C MET A 187 -17.85 6.42 -11.22
N LYS A 188 -19.07 6.94 -11.25
CA LYS A 188 -20.12 6.62 -10.29
C LYS A 188 -21.08 5.61 -10.88
N THR A 189 -21.36 4.55 -10.12
CA THR A 189 -22.28 3.51 -10.54
C THR A 189 -23.70 3.81 -10.07
N SER A 190 -24.72 3.26 -10.78
CA SER A 190 -26.11 3.35 -10.34
C SER A 190 -26.42 2.50 -9.10
N PHE A 191 -25.50 1.60 -8.71
CA PHE A 191 -25.64 0.75 -7.53
C PHE A 191 -25.27 1.50 -6.25
N HIS A 192 -24.33 2.46 -6.34
CA HIS A 192 -23.84 3.28 -5.23
C HIS A 192 -24.15 4.76 -5.54
N LYS A 193 -25.28 5.23 -5.01
CA LYS A 193 -25.82 6.58 -5.34
C LYS A 193 -25.29 7.69 -4.43
N GLN A 194 -24.65 7.33 -3.31
CA GLN A 194 -24.06 8.29 -2.38
C GLN A 194 -22.97 9.15 -3.04
N THR A 195 -22.63 10.24 -2.40
CA THR A 195 -21.55 11.11 -2.82
C THR A 195 -20.20 10.42 -2.63
N TYR A 196 -19.33 10.43 -3.66
CA TYR A 196 -17.99 9.83 -3.63
C TYR A 196 -16.91 10.83 -3.19
N TRP A 197 -17.22 12.12 -3.18
CA TRP A 197 -16.34 13.14 -2.65
C TRP A 197 -16.40 13.13 -1.12
N PRO A 198 -15.28 13.07 -0.41
CA PRO A 198 -15.27 13.18 1.05
C PRO A 198 -15.88 14.51 1.48
N LEU A 199 -16.95 14.47 2.28
CA LEU A 199 -17.77 15.66 2.57
C LEU A 199 -17.08 16.65 3.51
N TRP A 200 -16.15 16.19 4.35
CA TRP A 200 -15.39 17.02 5.29
C TRP A 200 -14.11 17.62 4.67
N GLU A 201 -13.75 17.19 3.46
CA GLU A 201 -12.60 17.76 2.77
C GLU A 201 -12.93 19.13 2.18
N GLU A 202 -12.16 20.11 2.59
CA GLU A 202 -12.28 21.47 2.09
C GLU A 202 -11.59 21.62 0.72
N GLY A 203 -12.08 22.55 -0.09
CA GLY A 203 -11.47 22.86 -1.37
C GLY A 203 -12.10 22.15 -2.57
N GLU A 204 -11.69 22.61 -3.76
CA GLU A 204 -12.21 22.17 -5.05
C GLU A 204 -11.37 21.03 -5.66
N THR A 205 -10.23 20.71 -5.05
CA THR A 205 -9.31 19.66 -5.50
C THR A 205 -8.69 18.90 -4.33
N LEU A 206 -8.43 17.61 -4.56
CA LEU A 206 -7.61 16.77 -3.68
C LEU A 206 -6.42 16.28 -4.48
N THR A 207 -5.20 16.51 -3.99
CA THR A 207 -3.97 16.07 -4.65
C THR A 207 -3.19 15.12 -3.76
N PHE A 208 -2.90 13.93 -4.29
CA PHE A 208 -2.12 12.90 -3.61
C PHE A 208 -0.85 12.60 -4.40
N LYS A 209 0.23 12.27 -3.69
CA LYS A 209 1.54 11.93 -4.26
C LYS A 209 2.17 10.80 -3.47
N GLY A 210 2.86 9.91 -4.17
CA GLY A 210 3.59 8.82 -3.52
C GLY A 210 3.83 7.63 -4.42
N GLY A 211 4.01 6.48 -3.81
CA GLY A 211 4.14 5.21 -4.46
C GLY A 211 2.83 4.77 -5.12
N LYS A 212 2.92 4.23 -6.34
CA LYS A 212 1.80 3.59 -7.01
C LYS A 212 2.14 2.15 -7.34
N LEU A 213 1.35 1.25 -6.83
CA LEU A 213 1.46 -0.18 -7.07
C LEU A 213 0.90 -0.57 -8.44
N PRO A 214 1.35 -1.70 -9.03
CA PRO A 214 0.79 -2.21 -10.27
C PRO A 214 -0.67 -2.61 -10.08
N ASN A 215 -1.47 -2.46 -11.13
CA ASN A 215 -2.85 -2.93 -11.14
C ASN A 215 -2.90 -4.45 -10.94
N ASN A 216 -3.81 -4.94 -10.11
CA ASN A 216 -3.92 -6.34 -9.74
C ASN A 216 -5.29 -6.97 -10.03
N ALA A 217 -6.28 -6.18 -10.43
CA ALA A 217 -7.59 -6.68 -10.79
C ALA A 217 -7.64 -7.09 -12.26
N ILE A 218 -8.17 -8.30 -12.52
CA ILE A 218 -8.31 -8.88 -13.85
C ILE A 218 -9.76 -9.24 -14.09
N GLU A 219 -10.30 -8.78 -15.22
CA GLU A 219 -11.63 -9.15 -15.67
C GLU A 219 -11.61 -10.54 -16.29
N GLN A 220 -12.39 -11.46 -15.74
CA GLN A 220 -12.36 -12.89 -16.07
C GLN A 220 -13.46 -13.33 -17.06
N SER A 221 -14.55 -12.55 -17.17
CA SER A 221 -15.68 -12.93 -18.00
C SER A 221 -15.56 -12.51 -19.47
N GLY A 222 -14.66 -11.59 -19.80
CA GLY A 222 -14.57 -10.93 -21.10
C GLY A 222 -15.75 -10.01 -21.41
N LYS A 223 -16.60 -9.69 -20.39
CA LYS A 223 -17.82 -8.87 -20.51
C LYS A 223 -17.91 -7.75 -19.46
N GLY A 224 -16.86 -7.57 -18.65
CA GLY A 224 -16.85 -6.59 -17.57
C GLY A 224 -17.67 -6.98 -16.33
N SER A 225 -18.06 -8.25 -16.21
CA SER A 225 -19.01 -8.70 -15.19
C SER A 225 -18.39 -9.53 -14.07
N TYR A 226 -17.17 -9.98 -14.18
CA TYR A 226 -16.49 -10.77 -13.16
C TYR A 226 -15.02 -10.36 -13.02
N TRP A 227 -14.70 -9.71 -11.92
CA TRP A 227 -13.37 -9.22 -11.58
C TRP A 227 -12.80 -10.01 -10.41
N VAL A 228 -11.51 -10.32 -10.49
CA VAL A 228 -10.74 -10.93 -9.42
C VAL A 228 -9.52 -10.06 -9.16
N LEU A 229 -9.33 -9.70 -7.91
CA LEU A 229 -8.19 -8.89 -7.46
C LEU A 229 -7.15 -9.84 -6.87
N TYR A 230 -6.00 -9.93 -7.53
CA TYR A 230 -4.97 -10.91 -7.21
C TYR A 230 -3.93 -10.36 -6.23
N ARG A 231 -3.39 -11.23 -5.39
CA ARG A 231 -2.12 -10.95 -4.74
C ARG A 231 -1.02 -10.88 -5.79
N TYR A 232 0.01 -10.05 -5.57
CA TYR A 232 1.13 -9.95 -6.51
C TYR A 232 1.94 -11.24 -6.64
N ALA A 233 2.13 -11.94 -5.52
CA ALA A 233 2.71 -13.27 -5.47
C ALA A 233 2.17 -14.03 -4.25
N LYS A 234 2.39 -15.33 -4.17
CA LYS A 234 2.03 -16.16 -3.03
C LYS A 234 2.67 -15.66 -1.73
N ASP A 235 3.90 -15.20 -1.83
CA ASP A 235 4.75 -14.68 -0.75
C ASP A 235 4.87 -13.14 -0.76
N ALA A 236 3.94 -12.44 -1.45
CA ALA A 236 3.92 -10.98 -1.43
C ALA A 236 3.67 -10.45 -0.03
N TYR A 237 4.40 -9.42 0.38
CA TYR A 237 4.41 -8.84 1.73
C TYR A 237 4.48 -7.30 1.67
N GLY A 238 4.21 -6.66 2.82
CA GLY A 238 4.45 -5.23 3.03
C GLY A 238 3.32 -4.31 2.55
N TYR A 239 2.12 -4.86 2.32
CA TYR A 239 0.95 -4.07 1.91
C TYR A 239 -0.24 -4.38 2.81
N ALA A 240 -0.93 -3.33 3.27
CA ALA A 240 -2.19 -3.47 3.96
C ALA A 240 -3.26 -4.02 3.00
N ASP A 241 -4.26 -4.70 3.50
CA ASP A 241 -5.40 -5.26 2.74
C ASP A 241 -5.02 -6.16 1.54
N ALA A 242 -3.82 -6.77 1.63
CA ALA A 242 -3.25 -7.63 0.58
C ALA A 242 -3.24 -9.11 0.94
N SER A 243 -3.79 -9.49 2.09
CA SER A 243 -3.86 -10.85 2.60
C SER A 243 -4.99 -10.99 3.63
N LEU A 244 -5.25 -12.22 4.08
CA LEU A 244 -6.20 -12.44 5.18
C LEU A 244 -5.67 -11.86 6.49
N ASN A 245 -6.56 -11.34 7.36
CA ASN A 245 -6.19 -10.75 8.65
C ASN A 245 -5.36 -11.65 9.56
N LYS A 246 -5.52 -12.96 9.47
CA LYS A 246 -4.77 -13.97 10.25
C LYS A 246 -3.55 -14.55 9.53
N ASP A 247 -3.29 -14.15 8.30
CA ASP A 247 -2.11 -14.58 7.55
C ASP A 247 -0.86 -13.83 8.09
N GLN A 248 0.31 -14.47 7.99
CA GLN A 248 1.58 -13.81 8.31
C GLN A 248 1.81 -12.56 7.43
N TYR A 249 1.32 -12.53 6.21
CA TYR A 249 1.50 -11.42 5.27
C TYR A 249 0.60 -10.20 5.55
N SER A 250 -0.23 -10.22 6.61
CA SER A 250 -0.88 -9.03 7.16
C SER A 250 -0.04 -8.34 8.25
N THR A 251 1.18 -8.84 8.51
CA THR A 251 2.12 -8.27 9.48
C THR A 251 3.22 -7.47 8.81
N PHE A 252 3.81 -6.54 9.56
CA PHE A 252 4.78 -5.55 9.09
C PHE A 252 5.98 -5.49 10.02
N ASP A 253 7.15 -5.35 9.44
CA ASP A 253 8.44 -5.27 10.10
C ASP A 253 9.01 -3.87 9.88
N ILE A 254 9.35 -3.18 10.95
CA ILE A 254 9.93 -1.83 10.90
C ILE A 254 11.30 -1.84 10.19
N ASP A 255 11.98 -2.98 10.17
CA ASP A 255 13.23 -3.16 9.41
C ASP A 255 13.05 -3.02 7.88
N TRP A 256 11.83 -2.95 7.37
CA TRP A 256 11.59 -2.66 5.95
C TRP A 256 11.62 -1.17 5.63
N ALA A 257 11.85 -0.30 6.61
CA ALA A 257 11.87 1.15 6.44
C ALA A 257 12.96 1.62 5.47
N VAL A 258 12.58 2.49 4.54
CA VAL A 258 13.50 3.08 3.57
C VAL A 258 13.36 4.60 3.54
N ASP A 259 14.48 5.28 3.17
CA ASP A 259 14.48 6.70 2.90
C ASP A 259 13.93 7.02 1.49
N GLU A 260 13.81 8.30 1.16
CA GLU A 260 13.34 8.78 -0.16
C GLU A 260 14.19 8.28 -1.34
N GLN A 261 15.40 7.82 -1.09
CA GLN A 261 16.29 7.23 -2.08
C GLN A 261 16.18 5.69 -2.12
N GLY A 262 15.32 5.11 -1.30
CA GLY A 262 15.12 3.67 -1.17
C GLY A 262 16.26 2.95 -0.45
N ASN A 263 17.04 3.67 0.37
CA ASN A 263 18.04 3.03 1.22
C ASN A 263 17.40 2.64 2.55
N HIS A 264 17.77 1.47 3.05
CA HIS A 264 17.34 1.00 4.36
C HIS A 264 17.70 2.00 5.47
N VAL A 265 16.79 2.15 6.42
CA VAL A 265 16.94 3.01 7.61
C VAL A 265 16.70 2.20 8.87
N ASP A 266 17.67 2.17 9.76
CA ASP A 266 17.53 1.55 11.08
C ASP A 266 16.67 2.47 11.98
N LEU A 267 15.49 2.01 12.33
CA LEU A 267 14.58 2.68 13.27
C LEU A 267 14.49 1.84 14.55
N ALA A 268 14.59 2.47 15.70
CA ALA A 268 14.45 1.77 16.99
C ALA A 268 12.98 1.57 17.39
N GLU A 269 12.13 2.52 17.00
CA GLU A 269 10.70 2.55 17.30
C GLU A 269 9.99 3.49 16.33
N ILE A 270 8.66 3.40 16.28
CA ILE A 270 7.79 4.29 15.50
C ILE A 270 6.67 4.84 16.36
N ASN A 271 6.18 6.03 16.02
CA ASN A 271 5.09 6.70 16.73
C ASN A 271 3.77 6.65 15.94
N TYR A 272 3.86 6.60 14.61
CA TYR A 272 2.71 6.65 13.71
C TYR A 272 2.79 5.56 12.64
N ILE A 273 1.62 5.08 12.23
CA ILE A 273 1.46 4.23 11.05
C ILE A 273 0.50 4.92 10.09
N LYS A 274 0.89 5.05 8.83
CA LYS A 274 0.04 5.60 7.76
C LYS A 274 -0.19 4.53 6.70
N VAL A 275 -1.45 4.31 6.34
CA VAL A 275 -1.86 3.42 5.24
C VAL A 275 -2.43 4.27 4.12
N VAL A 276 -1.95 4.06 2.90
CA VAL A 276 -2.33 4.80 1.71
C VAL A 276 -2.82 3.83 0.63
N THR A 277 -3.98 4.05 0.03
CA THR A 277 -4.42 3.24 -1.13
C THR A 277 -3.37 3.32 -2.24
N GLY A 278 -2.70 2.20 -2.51
CA GLY A 278 -1.57 2.12 -3.44
C GLY A 278 -1.95 1.87 -4.89
N ILE A 279 -3.19 1.46 -5.17
CA ILE A 279 -3.67 1.08 -6.50
C ILE A 279 -4.56 2.19 -7.09
N PHE A 280 -4.38 2.42 -8.41
CA PHE A 280 -5.27 3.24 -9.20
C PHE A 280 -5.88 2.39 -10.31
N GLN A 281 -6.99 1.73 -10.01
CA GLN A 281 -7.71 0.86 -10.94
C GLN A 281 -9.21 0.96 -10.74
N TYR A 282 -9.94 0.84 -11.85
CA TYR A 282 -11.40 0.76 -11.86
C TYR A 282 -11.83 -0.62 -12.37
N CYS A 283 -12.72 -1.27 -11.64
CA CYS A 283 -13.14 -2.66 -11.84
C CYS A 283 -14.60 -2.79 -12.31
N GLY A 284 -14.99 -1.98 -13.28
CA GLY A 284 -16.33 -2.03 -13.85
C GLY A 284 -17.42 -1.76 -12.81
N TRP A 285 -18.37 -2.67 -12.66
CA TRP A 285 -19.50 -2.51 -11.74
C TRP A 285 -19.10 -2.57 -10.25
N LEU A 286 -17.95 -3.16 -9.91
CA LEU A 286 -17.40 -3.13 -8.55
C LEU A 286 -16.97 -1.71 -8.14
N GLY A 287 -16.64 -0.86 -9.11
CA GLY A 287 -16.14 0.48 -8.84
C GLY A 287 -14.62 0.57 -8.80
N GLU A 288 -14.12 1.47 -8.00
CA GLU A 288 -12.69 1.65 -7.75
C GLU A 288 -12.10 0.53 -6.90
N THR A 289 -10.80 0.32 -7.01
CA THR A 289 -10.02 -0.39 -6.01
C THR A 289 -9.72 0.57 -4.85
N SER A 290 -10.07 0.17 -3.64
CA SER A 290 -9.90 0.96 -2.42
C SER A 290 -9.33 0.09 -1.31
N THR A 291 -8.31 0.57 -0.63
CA THR A 291 -7.81 -0.11 0.58
C THR A 291 -8.77 0.15 1.73
N GLU A 292 -9.16 -0.92 2.44
CA GLU A 292 -9.90 -0.85 3.69
C GLU A 292 -9.01 -1.26 4.87
N VAL A 293 -9.23 -0.60 6.01
CA VAL A 293 -8.58 -0.95 7.27
C VAL A 293 -9.63 -1.16 8.37
N ALA A 294 -9.41 -2.15 9.24
CA ALA A 294 -10.31 -2.50 10.34
C ALA A 294 -9.60 -2.55 11.69
N GLY A 295 -8.30 -2.33 11.74
CA GLY A 295 -7.57 -2.33 13.00
C GLY A 295 -6.06 -2.37 12.83
N PHE A 296 -5.38 -2.06 13.92
CA PHE A 296 -3.92 -2.08 14.05
C PHE A 296 -3.56 -2.77 15.37
N VAL A 297 -2.57 -3.64 15.34
CA VAL A 297 -2.17 -4.46 16.50
C VAL A 297 -0.66 -4.39 16.66
N ASP A 298 -0.17 -3.89 17.79
CA ASP A 298 1.22 -4.11 18.21
C ASP A 298 1.40 -5.58 18.59
N LEU A 299 2.19 -6.31 17.85
CA LEU A 299 2.39 -7.75 18.04
C LEU A 299 3.15 -8.06 19.33
N HIS A 300 4.01 -7.16 19.79
CA HIS A 300 4.78 -7.33 21.02
C HIS A 300 3.93 -7.34 22.30
N LEU A 301 2.71 -6.81 22.21
CA LEU A 301 1.72 -6.87 23.29
C LEU A 301 0.84 -8.12 23.21
N VAL A 302 0.97 -8.92 22.13
CA VAL A 302 0.27 -10.21 22.01
C VAL A 302 1.01 -11.25 22.84
N PRO A 303 0.36 -11.91 23.81
CA PRO A 303 1.03 -12.85 24.69
C PRO A 303 1.74 -13.99 23.95
N GLY A 304 3.05 -14.15 24.19
CA GLY A 304 3.89 -15.20 23.60
C GLY A 304 4.42 -14.90 22.20
N TYR A 305 4.10 -13.75 21.61
CA TYR A 305 4.58 -13.39 20.27
C TYR A 305 6.11 -13.22 20.21
N ASP A 306 6.71 -12.53 21.17
CA ASP A 306 8.17 -12.30 21.21
C ASP A 306 8.99 -13.59 21.37
N ASP A 307 8.39 -14.67 21.86
CA ASP A 307 9.03 -15.98 21.98
C ASP A 307 9.14 -16.72 20.64
N ASP A 308 8.17 -16.49 19.72
CA ASP A 308 8.12 -17.09 18.38
C ASP A 308 7.63 -16.06 17.33
N PRO A 309 8.46 -15.06 17.00
CA PRO A 309 8.07 -13.97 16.11
C PRO A 309 7.90 -14.42 14.66
N ILE A 310 7.00 -13.78 13.93
CA ILE A 310 6.80 -14.00 12.51
C ILE A 310 7.96 -13.39 11.73
N ILE A 311 8.68 -14.22 10.97
CA ILE A 311 9.79 -13.80 10.11
C ILE A 311 9.35 -13.94 8.66
N ILE A 312 9.26 -12.84 7.92
CA ILE A 312 8.96 -12.84 6.50
C ILE A 312 10.27 -12.66 5.72
N PRO A 313 10.64 -13.63 4.86
CA PRO A 313 11.81 -13.50 4.00
C PRO A 313 11.61 -12.38 2.99
N VAL A 314 12.30 -11.26 3.17
CA VAL A 314 12.23 -10.13 2.24
C VAL A 314 13.03 -10.39 0.98
N LYS A 315 12.53 -9.92 -0.16
CA LYS A 315 13.31 -9.85 -1.40
C LYS A 315 14.41 -8.81 -1.17
N GLN A 316 15.66 -9.24 -1.22
CA GLN A 316 16.76 -8.29 -1.14
C GLN A 316 16.64 -7.29 -2.29
N ARG A 317 16.93 -6.02 -1.99
CA ARG A 317 17.15 -5.01 -3.04
C ARG A 317 18.01 -5.67 -4.13
N PRO A 318 17.59 -5.65 -5.41
CA PRO A 318 18.46 -6.09 -6.47
C PRO A 318 19.77 -5.31 -6.31
N THR A 319 20.83 -5.98 -5.91
CA THR A 319 22.17 -5.42 -5.95
C THR A 319 22.53 -5.28 -7.42
N GLY A 320 21.82 -4.35 -8.09
CA GLY A 320 22.30 -3.80 -9.32
C GLY A 320 23.66 -3.24 -8.95
N VAL A 321 24.70 -3.79 -9.55
CA VAL A 321 25.95 -3.04 -9.68
C VAL A 321 25.49 -1.67 -10.12
N ALA A 322 25.61 -0.68 -9.23
CA ALA A 322 25.30 0.69 -9.56
C ALA A 322 25.96 0.92 -10.91
N SER A 323 25.18 1.24 -11.93
CA SER A 323 25.75 1.52 -13.23
C SER A 323 26.66 2.71 -12.96
N VAL A 324 27.96 2.43 -12.82
CA VAL A 324 28.97 3.45 -12.85
C VAL A 324 28.70 4.14 -14.17
N ARG A 325 28.10 5.34 -14.13
CA ARG A 325 28.04 6.20 -15.30
C ARG A 325 29.48 6.31 -15.75
N ALA A 326 29.79 5.60 -16.81
CA ALA A 326 31.04 5.77 -17.49
C ALA A 326 31.01 7.20 -18.04
N ASP A 327 31.69 8.11 -17.34
CA ASP A 327 32.11 9.35 -17.94
C ASP A 327 32.86 8.95 -19.22
N GLY A 328 32.30 9.36 -20.35
CA GLY A 328 32.66 8.97 -21.72
C GLY A 328 34.16 8.80 -21.97
N LYS A 329 34.63 7.59 -21.84
CA LYS A 329 35.76 6.99 -22.54
C LYS A 329 35.54 5.47 -22.54
N ASP A 330 35.63 4.86 -23.70
CA ASP A 330 35.51 3.42 -23.96
C ASP A 330 36.63 2.61 -23.27
N ASP A 331 36.51 2.45 -21.94
CA ASP A 331 37.37 1.55 -21.19
C ASP A 331 36.60 0.26 -20.93
N VAL A 332 36.62 -0.67 -21.89
CA VAL A 332 35.98 -1.95 -21.80
C VAL A 332 36.61 -2.77 -20.67
N ARG A 333 35.94 -2.91 -19.57
CA ARG A 333 36.42 -3.65 -18.38
C ARG A 333 35.83 -5.05 -18.39
N TYR A 334 36.71 -6.05 -18.21
CA TYR A 334 36.31 -7.44 -18.13
C TYR A 334 36.43 -7.95 -16.68
N TYR A 335 35.47 -8.76 -16.28
CA TYR A 335 35.47 -9.44 -14.99
C TYR A 335 35.25 -10.94 -15.22
N ASP A 336 35.92 -11.77 -14.45
CA ASP A 336 35.63 -13.22 -14.45
C ASP A 336 34.31 -13.52 -13.72
N LEU A 337 33.88 -14.78 -13.75
CA LEU A 337 32.61 -15.18 -13.12
C LEU A 337 32.60 -15.08 -11.60
N THR A 338 33.76 -14.82 -10.97
CA THR A 338 33.88 -14.55 -9.52
C THR A 338 33.84 -13.06 -9.18
N GLY A 339 33.72 -12.18 -10.20
CA GLY A 339 33.69 -10.72 -10.06
C GLY A 339 35.07 -10.06 -9.99
N ARG A 340 36.15 -10.80 -10.20
CA ARG A 340 37.52 -10.28 -10.21
C ARG A 340 37.82 -9.63 -11.55
N ARG A 341 38.37 -8.40 -11.57
CA ARG A 341 38.76 -7.69 -12.78
C ARG A 341 39.90 -8.42 -13.53
N VAL A 342 39.71 -8.61 -14.83
CA VAL A 342 40.68 -9.22 -15.74
C VAL A 342 41.20 -8.17 -16.72
N VAL A 343 42.50 -7.83 -16.63
CA VAL A 343 43.08 -6.75 -17.46
C VAL A 343 43.32 -7.20 -18.90
N ASN A 344 43.72 -8.45 -19.10
CA ASN A 344 43.97 -9.06 -20.43
C ASN A 344 43.14 -10.36 -20.51
N PRO A 345 41.90 -10.29 -20.95
CA PRO A 345 41.07 -11.50 -21.01
C PRO A 345 41.54 -12.43 -22.17
N THR A 346 41.77 -13.67 -21.82
CA THR A 346 42.05 -14.75 -22.78
C THR A 346 40.75 -15.47 -23.17
N ARG A 347 40.83 -16.50 -23.99
CA ARG A 347 39.65 -17.30 -24.37
C ARG A 347 38.86 -17.75 -23.12
N GLY A 348 37.59 -17.37 -23.03
CA GLY A 348 36.77 -17.67 -21.86
C GLY A 348 35.49 -16.85 -21.79
N ILE A 349 34.75 -17.03 -20.68
CA ILE A 349 33.51 -16.30 -20.41
C ILE A 349 33.81 -15.23 -19.38
N TYR A 350 33.38 -13.99 -19.67
CA TYR A 350 33.57 -12.82 -18.84
C TYR A 350 32.29 -12.00 -18.71
N ILE A 351 32.27 -11.11 -17.74
CA ILE A 351 31.23 -10.08 -17.61
C ILE A 351 31.85 -8.75 -18.06
N SER A 352 31.19 -8.07 -18.98
CA SER A 352 31.57 -6.74 -19.44
C SER A 352 30.33 -5.89 -19.67
N ASN A 353 30.29 -4.68 -19.11
CA ASN A 353 29.14 -3.76 -19.14
C ASN A 353 27.83 -4.46 -18.72
N GLY A 354 27.90 -5.25 -17.63
CA GLY A 354 26.76 -5.99 -17.08
C GLY A 354 26.24 -7.16 -17.94
N LYS A 355 26.92 -7.51 -19.05
CA LYS A 355 26.54 -8.60 -19.93
C LYS A 355 27.58 -9.73 -19.91
N LYS A 356 27.12 -10.97 -19.99
CA LYS A 356 27.96 -12.15 -20.17
C LYS A 356 28.45 -12.20 -21.62
N ILE A 357 29.76 -12.21 -21.80
CA ILE A 357 30.41 -12.27 -23.12
C ILE A 357 31.33 -13.45 -23.19
N MET A 358 31.54 -13.98 -24.39
CA MET A 358 32.52 -15.03 -24.66
C MET A 358 33.62 -14.48 -25.56
N ILE A 359 34.86 -14.55 -25.08
CA ILE A 359 36.06 -14.28 -25.88
C ILE A 359 36.51 -15.61 -26.48
N LYS A 360 36.59 -15.67 -27.81
CA LYS A 360 36.96 -16.86 -28.58
C LYS A 360 38.44 -16.97 -28.76
#